data_e49d4c42269c8d4b623899bb63862d78
#
_entry.id   e49d4c42269c8d4b623899bb63862d78
#
_cell.length_a   1.000
_cell.length_b   1.000
_cell.length_c   1.000
_cell.angle_alpha   90.00
_cell.angle_beta   90.00
_cell.angle_gamma   90.00
#
_symmetry.space_group_name_H-M   'P 1'
#
loop_
_entity.id
_entity.type
_entity.pdbx_description
1 polymer ?
#
loop_
_entity_poly.entity_id
_entity_poly.type
_entity_poly.pdbx_seq_one_letter_code
_entity_poly.pdbx_strand_id
1 'polypeptide(L)'
;TLPKAKFLKPQADKIITLGKKETLQTTKMLMSKLQDKKSTDKVKKTLSKRYEKRNGGYTRIIKAGFRYGDNAPMAVIEFVDRDVQAKRIDRKKKELAKDQKELTKDQKESKKLPTA
;
A
#
# COMPACT_ATOMS: atom_id res chain seq x y z
N THR A 1 -18.67 -3.22 -6.43
CA THR A 1 -19.74 -4.24 -6.48
C THR A 1 -19.18 -5.63 -6.20
N LEU A 2 -20.01 -6.54 -5.67
CA LEU A 2 -19.63 -7.90 -5.34
C LEU A 2 -19.00 -8.69 -6.52
N PRO A 3 -19.53 -8.63 -7.76
CA PRO A 3 -18.90 -9.30 -8.90
C PRO A 3 -17.46 -8.80 -9.18
N LYS A 4 -17.25 -7.49 -9.10
CA LYS A 4 -15.90 -6.90 -9.27
C LYS A 4 -14.94 -7.36 -8.18
N ALA A 5 -15.37 -7.42 -6.92
CA ALA A 5 -14.57 -7.91 -5.81
C ALA A 5 -14.21 -9.40 -5.97
N LYS A 6 -15.17 -10.22 -6.43
CA LYS A 6 -14.93 -11.64 -6.74
C LYS A 6 -13.91 -11.83 -7.86
N PHE A 7 -13.95 -11.00 -8.89
CA PHE A 7 -13.00 -11.04 -10.01
C PHE A 7 -11.58 -10.57 -9.60
N LEU A 8 -11.50 -9.54 -8.76
CA LEU A 8 -10.23 -8.98 -8.30
C LEU A 8 -9.48 -9.90 -7.34
N LYS A 9 -10.19 -10.62 -6.46
CA LYS A 9 -9.62 -11.47 -5.41
C LYS A 9 -8.55 -12.44 -5.93
N PRO A 10 -8.82 -13.31 -6.91
CA PRO A 10 -7.82 -14.27 -7.40
C PRO A 10 -6.63 -13.59 -8.07
N GLN A 11 -6.81 -12.43 -8.68
CA GLN A 11 -5.71 -11.68 -9.29
C GLN A 11 -4.79 -11.07 -8.22
N ALA A 12 -5.35 -10.48 -7.17
CA ALA A 12 -4.60 -9.97 -6.04
C ALA A 12 -3.80 -11.08 -5.33
N ASP A 13 -4.42 -12.23 -5.11
CA ASP A 13 -3.76 -13.37 -4.49
C ASP A 13 -2.60 -13.90 -5.36
N LYS A 14 -2.77 -13.97 -6.68
CA LYS A 14 -1.69 -14.34 -7.62
C LYS A 14 -0.52 -13.35 -7.59
N ILE A 15 -0.78 -12.05 -7.51
CA ILE A 15 0.24 -11.00 -7.43
C ILE A 15 1.08 -11.17 -6.16
N ILE A 16 0.45 -11.41 -5.01
CA ILE A 16 1.16 -11.62 -3.74
C ILE A 16 1.99 -12.90 -3.79
N THR A 17 1.45 -14.00 -4.33
CA THR A 17 2.18 -15.26 -4.49
C THR A 17 3.41 -15.09 -5.40
N LEU A 18 3.29 -14.34 -6.50
CA LEU A 18 4.43 -14.00 -7.34
C LEU A 18 5.47 -13.14 -6.60
N GLY A 19 4.99 -12.21 -5.77
CA GLY A 19 5.85 -11.33 -4.97
C GLY A 19 6.74 -12.06 -3.96
N LYS A 20 6.31 -13.23 -3.47
CA LYS A 20 7.11 -14.07 -2.56
C LYS A 20 8.35 -14.68 -3.22
N LYS A 21 8.34 -14.84 -4.53
CA LYS A 21 9.50 -15.35 -5.27
C LYS A 21 10.42 -14.19 -5.61
N GLU A 22 11.64 -14.19 -5.08
CA GLU A 22 12.59 -13.08 -5.23
C GLU A 22 13.44 -13.16 -6.52
N THR A 23 12.91 -13.70 -7.61
CA THR A 23 13.63 -13.80 -8.88
C THR A 23 13.47 -12.53 -9.74
N LEU A 24 14.43 -12.28 -10.64
CA LEU A 24 14.33 -11.19 -11.63
C LEU A 24 13.13 -11.37 -12.56
N GLN A 25 12.84 -12.62 -12.95
CA GLN A 25 11.71 -12.94 -13.81
C GLN A 25 10.37 -12.57 -13.15
N THR A 26 10.18 -12.92 -11.87
CA THR A 26 8.95 -12.54 -11.14
C THR A 26 8.82 -11.05 -10.99
N THR A 27 9.93 -10.33 -10.83
CA THR A 27 9.93 -8.86 -10.79
C THR A 27 9.46 -8.26 -12.10
N LYS A 28 9.94 -8.77 -13.25
CA LYS A 28 9.47 -8.34 -14.59
C LYS A 28 7.98 -8.62 -14.76
N MET A 29 7.51 -9.80 -14.34
CA MET A 29 6.08 -10.17 -14.42
C MET A 29 5.20 -9.28 -13.51
N LEU A 30 5.66 -8.95 -12.31
CA LEU A 30 4.94 -8.02 -11.43
C LEU A 30 4.88 -6.61 -12.02
N MET A 31 6.01 -6.13 -12.56
CA MET A 31 6.07 -4.83 -13.22
C MET A 31 5.11 -4.74 -14.41
N SER A 32 5.06 -5.77 -15.23
CA SER A 32 4.13 -5.87 -16.38
C SER A 32 2.67 -5.83 -15.94
N LYS A 33 2.33 -6.47 -14.81
CA LYS A 33 0.95 -6.52 -14.29
C LYS A 33 0.53 -5.25 -13.54
N LEU A 34 1.42 -4.66 -12.75
CA LEU A 34 1.13 -3.52 -11.90
C LEU A 34 1.41 -2.18 -12.59
N GLN A 35 2.28 -2.16 -13.62
CA GLN A 35 2.70 -0.98 -14.39
C GLN A 35 3.23 0.18 -13.53
N ASP A 36 3.55 -0.09 -12.27
CA ASP A 36 4.07 0.88 -11.31
C ASP A 36 5.16 0.27 -10.44
N LYS A 37 6.32 0.96 -10.40
CA LYS A 37 7.50 0.55 -9.63
C LYS A 37 7.24 0.58 -8.12
N LYS A 38 6.55 1.64 -7.62
CA LYS A 38 6.27 1.79 -6.18
C LYS A 38 5.39 0.66 -5.66
N SER A 39 4.35 0.29 -6.42
CA SER A 39 3.46 -0.81 -6.10
C SER A 39 4.19 -2.17 -6.15
N THR A 40 5.06 -2.38 -7.14
CA THR A 40 5.90 -3.57 -7.24
C THR A 40 6.84 -3.72 -6.04
N ASP A 41 7.52 -2.64 -5.66
CA ASP A 41 8.40 -2.62 -4.48
C ASP A 41 7.62 -2.89 -3.19
N LYS A 42 6.41 -2.34 -3.05
CA LYS A 42 5.54 -2.58 -1.89
C LYS A 42 5.10 -4.04 -1.80
N VAL A 43 4.75 -4.66 -2.92
CA VAL A 43 4.41 -6.09 -2.97
C VAL A 43 5.61 -6.94 -2.53
N LYS A 44 6.80 -6.69 -3.07
CA LYS A 44 8.00 -7.47 -2.76
C LYS A 44 8.53 -7.24 -1.35
N LYS A 45 8.63 -5.99 -0.89
CA LYS A 45 9.26 -5.65 0.39
C LYS A 45 8.33 -5.79 1.59
N THR A 46 7.04 -5.46 1.42
CA THR A 46 6.09 -5.37 2.54
C THR A 46 5.13 -6.55 2.56
N LEU A 47 4.41 -6.78 1.45
CA LEU A 47 3.36 -7.80 1.42
C LEU A 47 3.93 -9.22 1.42
N SER A 48 5.02 -9.48 0.69
CA SER A 48 5.67 -10.79 0.67
C SER A 48 6.11 -11.24 2.06
N LYS A 49 6.76 -10.35 2.82
CA LYS A 49 7.18 -10.64 4.20
C LYS A 49 5.99 -10.85 5.14
N ARG A 50 4.95 -10.02 5.00
CA ARG A 50 3.73 -10.13 5.81
C ARG A 50 3.04 -11.48 5.65
N TYR A 51 2.98 -11.99 4.43
CA TYR A 51 2.28 -13.22 4.08
C TYR A 51 3.19 -14.43 3.88
N GLU A 52 4.44 -14.38 4.32
CA GLU A 52 5.42 -15.44 4.12
C GLU A 52 4.90 -16.81 4.59
N LYS A 53 4.29 -16.85 5.77
CA LYS A 53 3.76 -18.08 6.39
C LYS A 53 2.40 -18.53 5.84
N ARG A 54 1.75 -17.72 4.99
CA ARG A 54 0.41 -18.03 4.47
C ARG A 54 0.48 -18.50 3.02
N ASN A 55 -0.04 -19.67 2.71
CA ASN A 55 0.02 -20.27 1.37
C ASN A 55 -1.16 -19.94 0.45
N GLY A 56 -1.79 -18.76 0.61
CA GLY A 56 -2.89 -18.30 -0.22
C GLY A 56 -3.98 -17.62 0.61
N GLY A 57 -5.05 -17.15 -0.05
CA GLY A 57 -6.16 -16.49 0.64
C GLY A 57 -5.74 -15.22 1.39
N TYR A 58 -4.95 -14.36 0.74
CA TYR A 58 -4.44 -13.12 1.35
C TYR A 58 -5.49 -12.04 1.46
N THR A 59 -6.59 -12.19 0.71
CA THR A 59 -7.69 -11.24 0.69
C THR A 59 -9.00 -11.90 1.09
N ARG A 60 -9.88 -11.15 1.75
CA ARG A 60 -11.25 -11.55 2.07
C ARG A 60 -12.26 -10.56 1.53
N ILE A 61 -13.46 -11.04 1.27
CA ILE A 61 -14.59 -10.25 0.78
C ILE A 61 -15.67 -10.26 1.86
N ILE A 62 -16.11 -9.08 2.27
CA ILE A 62 -17.19 -8.87 3.23
C ILE A 62 -18.36 -8.26 2.47
N LYS A 63 -19.55 -8.85 2.57
CA LYS A 63 -20.76 -8.29 1.96
C LYS A 63 -21.15 -7.02 2.71
N ALA A 64 -21.45 -5.93 1.97
CA ALA A 64 -21.76 -4.61 2.51
C ALA A 64 -23.20 -4.15 2.18
N GLY A 65 -24.09 -5.09 1.87
CA GLY A 65 -25.48 -4.76 1.51
C GLY A 65 -25.65 -4.41 0.04
N PHE A 66 -26.59 -3.51 -0.24
CA PHE A 66 -26.98 -3.11 -1.59
C PHE A 66 -26.80 -1.60 -1.78
N ARG A 67 -26.47 -1.18 -2.98
CA ARG A 67 -26.30 0.24 -3.31
C ARG A 67 -27.67 0.89 -3.55
N TYR A 68 -27.87 2.07 -2.96
CA TYR A 68 -29.06 2.86 -3.21
C TYR A 68 -29.15 3.28 -4.68
N GLY A 69 -30.32 3.21 -5.27
CA GLY A 69 -30.62 3.59 -6.65
C GLY A 69 -30.71 2.39 -7.59
N ASP A 70 -29.68 1.56 -7.72
CA ASP A 70 -29.64 0.41 -8.65
C ASP A 70 -29.71 -0.96 -7.98
N ASN A 71 -29.80 -1.00 -6.65
CA ASN A 71 -29.85 -2.23 -5.86
C ASN A 71 -28.69 -3.21 -6.13
N ALA A 72 -27.54 -2.71 -6.62
CA ALA A 72 -26.38 -3.54 -6.89
C ALA A 72 -25.78 -4.11 -5.59
N PRO A 73 -25.44 -5.41 -5.52
CA PRO A 73 -24.82 -5.99 -4.34
C PRO A 73 -23.39 -5.41 -4.14
N MET A 74 -23.16 -4.83 -2.95
CA MET A 74 -21.90 -4.23 -2.58
C MET A 74 -21.06 -5.16 -1.71
N ALA A 75 -19.75 -5.02 -1.81
CA ALA A 75 -18.80 -5.74 -0.99
C ALA A 75 -17.55 -4.91 -0.73
N VAL A 76 -16.91 -5.18 0.39
CA VAL A 76 -15.58 -4.67 0.74
C VAL A 76 -14.57 -5.79 0.56
N ILE A 77 -13.54 -5.56 -0.25
CA ILE A 77 -12.38 -6.46 -0.33
C ILE A 77 -11.25 -5.87 0.50
N GLU A 78 -10.67 -6.68 1.37
CA GLU A 78 -9.56 -6.24 2.22
C GLU A 78 -8.48 -7.32 2.35
N PHE A 79 -7.28 -6.91 2.76
CA PHE A 79 -6.23 -7.83 3.17
C PHE A 79 -6.54 -8.44 4.53
N VAL A 80 -6.31 -9.75 4.71
CA VAL A 80 -6.61 -10.47 5.95
C VAL A 80 -5.81 -9.90 7.12
N ASP A 81 -4.51 -9.64 6.93
CA ASP A 81 -3.61 -9.07 7.93
C ASP A 81 -3.28 -7.62 7.57
N ARG A 82 -4.29 -6.73 7.67
CA ARG A 82 -4.14 -5.33 7.33
C ARG A 82 -3.31 -4.60 8.39
N ASP A 83 -2.32 -3.81 7.93
CA ASP A 83 -1.59 -2.89 8.78
C ASP A 83 -2.40 -1.62 9.03
N VAL A 84 -3.01 -1.54 10.21
CA VAL A 84 -3.85 -0.41 10.60
C VAL A 84 -3.02 0.86 10.88
N GLN A 85 -1.75 0.67 11.24
CA GLN A 85 -0.85 1.78 11.61
C GLN A 85 -0.20 2.46 10.39
N ALA A 86 -0.20 1.82 9.22
CA ALA A 86 0.48 2.33 8.03
C ALA A 86 0.04 3.75 7.62
N LYS A 87 -1.25 4.08 7.70
CA LYS A 87 -1.76 5.43 7.42
C LYS A 87 -1.31 6.48 8.45
N ARG A 88 -1.17 6.10 9.71
CA ARG A 88 -0.71 6.99 10.79
C ARG A 88 0.79 7.26 10.70
N ILE A 89 1.57 6.24 10.31
CA ILE A 89 3.02 6.36 10.12
C ILE A 89 3.33 7.35 8.99
N ASP A 90 2.62 7.28 7.87
CA ASP A 90 2.83 8.20 6.75
C ASP A 90 2.48 9.66 7.10
N ARG A 91 1.44 9.89 7.95
CA ARG A 91 1.11 11.22 8.47
C ARG A 91 2.20 11.73 9.41
N LYS A 92 2.63 10.93 10.40
CA LYS A 92 3.71 11.30 11.32
C LYS A 92 5.03 11.60 10.59
N LYS A 93 5.41 10.79 9.58
CA LYS A 93 6.60 11.07 8.76
C LYS A 93 6.50 12.38 8.00
N LYS A 94 5.32 12.74 7.49
CA LYS A 94 5.10 14.02 6.79
C LYS A 94 5.15 15.20 7.76
N GLU A 95 4.62 15.06 8.97
CA GLU A 95 4.70 16.08 10.03
C GLU A 95 6.14 16.27 10.49
N LEU A 96 6.83 15.20 10.88
CA LEU A 96 8.24 15.23 11.26
C LEU A 96 9.17 15.80 10.17
N ALA A 97 8.88 15.51 8.89
CA ALA A 97 9.65 16.05 7.77
C ALA A 97 9.35 17.54 7.50
N LYS A 98 8.18 18.03 7.90
CA LYS A 98 7.85 19.47 7.87
C LYS A 98 8.56 20.21 8.99
N ASP A 99 8.48 19.67 10.22
CA ASP A 99 9.13 20.26 11.38
C ASP A 99 10.66 20.34 11.23
N GLN A 100 11.27 19.29 10.64
CA GLN A 100 12.71 19.30 10.32
C GLN A 100 13.06 20.33 9.24
N LYS A 101 12.19 20.58 8.27
CA LYS A 101 12.42 21.60 7.23
C LYS A 101 12.24 23.02 7.76
N GLU A 102 11.34 23.23 8.71
CA GLU A 102 11.18 24.53 9.39
C GLU A 102 12.38 24.83 10.28
N LEU A 103 12.80 23.89 11.11
CA LEU A 103 13.99 24.02 11.95
C LEU A 103 15.28 24.31 11.16
N THR A 104 15.43 23.69 9.99
CA THR A 104 16.59 23.96 9.12
C THR A 104 16.50 25.31 8.38
N LYS A 105 15.31 25.87 8.19
CA LYS A 105 15.13 27.22 7.66
C LYS A 105 15.51 28.28 8.69
N ASP A 106 15.02 28.11 9.92
CA ASP A 106 15.29 29.04 11.02
C ASP A 106 16.78 29.08 11.38
N GLN A 107 17.47 27.94 11.32
CA GLN A 107 18.92 27.87 11.50
C GLN A 107 19.75 28.51 10.36
N LYS A 108 19.20 28.55 9.13
CA LYS A 108 19.84 29.23 8.01
C LYS A 108 19.59 30.75 8.04
N GLU A 109 18.46 31.15 8.57
CA GLU A 109 18.10 32.59 8.69
C GLU A 109 18.88 33.25 9.84
N SER A 110 19.03 32.57 10.96
CA SER A 110 19.84 33.05 12.11
C SER A 110 21.35 33.14 11.81
N LYS A 111 21.88 32.36 10.84
CA LYS A 111 23.27 32.45 10.37
C LYS A 111 23.51 33.56 9.32
N LYS A 112 22.48 34.22 8.87
CA LYS A 112 22.55 35.26 7.81
C LYS A 112 22.46 36.69 8.34
N LEU A 113 22.37 36.87 9.67
CA LEU A 113 22.47 38.19 10.29
C LEU A 113 23.93 38.61 10.31
N PRO A 114 24.31 39.72 9.63
CA PRO A 114 25.67 40.25 9.69
C PRO A 114 25.88 40.87 11.07
N THR A 115 26.96 40.41 11.71
CA THR A 115 27.49 41.09 12.89
C THR A 115 28.00 42.47 12.43
N ALA A 116 27.31 43.50 12.90
CA ALA A 116 27.78 44.86 12.80
C ALA A 116 28.97 45.08 13.75
#